data_253a5fa25c0e9f6892653825004db522
#
_entry.id   253a5fa25c0e9f6892653825004db522
#
_cell.length_a   1.000
_cell.length_b   1.000
_cell.length_c   1.000
_cell.angle_alpha   90.00
_cell.angle_beta   90.00
_cell.angle_gamma   90.00
#
_symmetry.space_group_name_H-M   'P 1'
#
loop_
_entity.id
_entity.type
_entity.pdbx_description
1 polymer ?
#
loop_
_entity_poly.entity_id
_entity_poly.type
_entity_poly.pdbx_seq_one_letter_code
_entity_poly.pdbx_strand_id
1 'polypeptide(L)'
;EGGWPVINGGRPAEVTGQSSAIANSCSTTFLNIGPEFIHIQQPVEERYEHVGTALRLHCSPSSLTANNQPTFIGRRMQNANMTATTFMDATGLKVGDEAGFTLYQIHDGHSDIVVGRATDGRIYITLRHTIKSLVKEEPRIYVDNPKIFMRIQTTTPEIVTFLVGETLYNMQPLGNID
;
A
#
# COMPACT_ATOMS: atom_id res chain seq x y z
N GLU A 1 19.83 23.87 -33.51
CA GLU A 1 20.69 23.38 -32.42
C GLU A 1 19.85 23.42 -31.13
N GLY A 2 19.27 22.28 -30.79
CA GLY A 2 18.42 22.13 -29.63
C GLY A 2 19.27 21.91 -28.36
N GLY A 3 19.56 23.00 -27.65
CA GLY A 3 20.12 22.90 -26.30
C GLY A 3 19.09 22.38 -25.31
N TRP A 4 19.53 21.60 -24.32
CA TRP A 4 18.70 21.21 -23.18
C TRP A 4 18.22 22.47 -22.44
N PRO A 5 16.98 22.46 -21.91
CA PRO A 5 16.51 23.58 -21.09
C PRO A 5 17.45 23.76 -19.89
N VAL A 6 17.98 24.97 -19.74
CA VAL A 6 18.87 25.30 -18.63
C VAL A 6 18.03 25.89 -17.48
N ILE A 7 17.94 25.22 -16.39
CA ILE A 7 17.25 25.68 -15.18
C ILE A 7 18.22 26.54 -14.37
N ASN A 8 17.75 27.68 -13.85
CA ASN A 8 18.52 28.61 -13.02
C ASN A 8 19.80 29.17 -13.72
N GLY A 9 19.75 29.38 -15.06
CA GLY A 9 20.87 29.91 -15.81
C GLY A 9 22.14 29.05 -15.74
N GLY A 10 22.03 27.75 -15.52
CA GLY A 10 23.14 26.80 -15.39
C GLY A 10 23.92 26.88 -14.09
N ARG A 11 23.41 27.61 -13.10
CA ARG A 11 24.00 27.66 -11.76
C ARG A 11 23.43 26.56 -10.89
N PRO A 12 24.22 25.94 -9.99
CA PRO A 12 23.68 25.02 -8.99
C PRO A 12 22.59 25.72 -8.18
N ALA A 13 21.48 25.04 -7.94
CA ALA A 13 20.47 25.53 -7.00
C ALA A 13 21.09 25.54 -5.59
N GLU A 14 21.26 26.72 -5.00
CA GLU A 14 21.61 26.82 -3.59
C GLU A 14 20.39 26.40 -2.78
N VAL A 15 20.47 25.23 -2.19
CA VAL A 15 19.47 24.76 -1.22
C VAL A 15 19.76 25.48 0.10
N THR A 16 19.26 26.70 0.24
CA THR A 16 19.24 27.43 1.51
C THR A 16 18.06 27.00 2.36
N GLY A 17 18.03 25.75 2.73
CA GLY A 17 17.07 25.19 3.66
C GLY A 17 17.79 24.20 4.56
N GLN A 18 17.79 24.47 5.85
CA GLN A 18 18.06 23.42 6.80
C GLN A 18 16.98 22.35 6.55
N SER A 19 17.40 21.19 6.06
CA SER A 19 16.58 20.00 6.10
C SER A 19 16.38 19.65 7.58
N SER A 20 15.46 20.33 8.25
CA SER A 20 14.87 19.73 9.42
C SER A 20 14.16 18.49 8.91
N ALA A 21 14.61 17.33 9.33
CA ALA A 21 13.88 16.11 9.20
C ALA A 21 12.59 16.28 10.00
N ILE A 22 11.61 16.94 9.40
CA ILE A 22 10.27 16.99 9.93
C ILE A 22 9.78 15.55 9.74
N ALA A 23 9.71 14.83 10.86
CA ALA A 23 8.98 13.58 10.91
C ALA A 23 7.51 13.96 10.60
N ASN A 24 7.16 13.98 9.33
CA ASN A 24 5.81 14.23 8.89
C ASN A 24 4.96 13.00 9.24
N SER A 25 4.47 12.99 10.49
CA SER A 25 3.39 12.11 10.87
C SER A 25 2.11 12.68 10.27
N CYS A 26 1.57 12.02 9.26
CA CYS A 26 0.28 12.35 8.69
C CYS A 26 -0.70 11.22 9.00
N SER A 27 -1.71 11.53 9.81
CA SER A 27 -2.88 10.68 9.96
C SER A 27 -3.98 11.21 9.04
N THR A 28 -4.45 10.38 8.12
CA THR A 28 -5.52 10.74 7.19
C THR A 28 -6.77 9.95 7.54
N THR A 29 -7.87 10.66 7.79
CA THR A 29 -9.20 10.07 7.72
C THR A 29 -9.68 10.19 6.27
N PHE A 30 -10.28 9.13 5.72
CA PHE A 30 -10.78 9.14 4.34
C PHE A 30 -12.07 9.96 4.16
N LEU A 31 -12.25 11.04 4.93
CA LEU A 31 -13.36 11.98 4.74
C LEU A 31 -13.25 12.76 3.43
N ASN A 32 -12.02 13.05 3.01
CA ASN A 32 -11.73 13.65 1.71
C ASN A 32 -10.47 13.01 1.13
N ILE A 33 -10.61 12.42 -0.04
CA ILE A 33 -9.47 11.95 -0.83
C ILE A 33 -8.87 13.16 -1.51
N GLY A 34 -7.76 13.67 -0.98
CA GLY A 34 -7.05 14.83 -1.52
C GLY A 34 -6.10 14.46 -2.67
N PRO A 35 -5.44 15.46 -3.26
CA PRO A 35 -4.54 15.27 -4.39
C PRO A 35 -3.26 14.48 -4.07
N GLU A 36 -3.00 14.23 -2.78
CA GLU A 36 -1.89 13.38 -2.31
C GLU A 36 -2.13 11.88 -2.58
N PHE A 37 -3.38 11.49 -2.83
CA PHE A 37 -3.73 10.13 -3.20
C PHE A 37 -3.67 9.91 -4.70
N ILE A 38 -3.24 8.74 -5.08
CA ILE A 38 -3.10 8.31 -6.47
C ILE A 38 -3.85 7.01 -6.70
N HIS A 39 -4.25 6.81 -7.95
CA HIS A 39 -4.86 5.59 -8.45
C HIS A 39 -3.97 4.97 -9.52
N ILE A 40 -4.12 3.66 -9.72
CA ILE A 40 -3.56 2.99 -10.89
C ILE A 40 -4.57 3.17 -12.02
N GLN A 41 -4.17 3.90 -13.06
CA GLN A 41 -5.05 4.31 -14.16
C GLN A 41 -6.23 5.19 -13.68
N GLN A 42 -7.28 5.29 -14.51
CA GLN A 42 -8.49 6.02 -14.13
C GLN A 42 -9.31 5.16 -13.16
N PRO A 43 -9.65 5.68 -11.97
CA PRO A 43 -10.47 4.94 -11.02
C PRO A 43 -11.90 4.73 -11.56
N VAL A 44 -12.48 3.60 -11.24
CA VAL A 44 -13.91 3.33 -11.42
C VAL A 44 -14.61 3.84 -10.16
N GLU A 45 -15.26 4.98 -10.22
CA GLU A 45 -15.77 5.72 -9.05
C GLU A 45 -16.69 4.90 -8.16
N GLU A 46 -17.52 4.04 -8.74
CA GLU A 46 -18.45 3.18 -8.02
C GLU A 46 -17.77 2.16 -7.09
N ARG A 47 -16.47 1.98 -7.25
CA ARG A 47 -15.69 1.08 -6.37
C ARG A 47 -15.18 1.75 -5.10
N TYR A 48 -15.42 3.05 -4.93
CA TYR A 48 -14.93 3.84 -3.80
C TYR A 48 -16.12 4.49 -3.08
N GLU A 49 -16.49 3.97 -1.94
CA GLU A 49 -17.64 4.43 -1.17
C GLU A 49 -17.21 5.00 0.18
N HIS A 50 -17.60 6.23 0.47
CA HIS A 50 -17.40 6.82 1.78
C HIS A 50 -18.43 6.30 2.78
N VAL A 51 -17.98 5.69 3.87
CA VAL A 51 -18.84 5.17 4.94
C VAL A 51 -18.40 5.79 6.27
N GLY A 52 -19.03 6.87 6.67
CA GLY A 52 -18.60 7.64 7.83
C GLY A 52 -17.18 8.19 7.64
N THR A 53 -16.26 7.79 8.51
CA THR A 53 -14.83 8.18 8.42
C THR A 53 -13.97 7.18 7.67
N ALA A 54 -14.57 6.11 7.14
CA ALA A 54 -13.87 5.06 6.42
C ALA A 54 -14.14 5.12 4.92
N LEU A 55 -13.22 4.56 4.16
CA LEU A 55 -13.37 4.32 2.73
C LEU A 55 -13.63 2.82 2.52
N ARG A 56 -14.77 2.48 1.93
CA ARG A 56 -15.05 1.13 1.46
C ARG A 56 -14.54 0.98 0.04
N LEU A 57 -13.70 -0.03 -0.18
CA LEU A 57 -13.20 -0.40 -1.49
C LEU A 57 -13.93 -1.66 -1.95
N HIS A 58 -14.59 -1.59 -3.10
CA HIS A 58 -15.23 -2.75 -3.71
C HIS A 58 -14.20 -3.51 -4.55
N CYS A 59 -14.08 -4.82 -4.34
CA CYS A 59 -13.16 -5.66 -5.09
C CYS A 59 -13.46 -5.58 -6.59
N SER A 60 -12.40 -5.53 -7.38
CA SER A 60 -12.46 -5.59 -8.84
C SER A 60 -12.05 -6.98 -9.33
N PRO A 61 -12.48 -7.41 -10.51
CA PRO A 61 -12.00 -8.65 -11.12
C PRO A 61 -10.54 -8.54 -11.58
N SER A 62 -9.96 -7.35 -11.54
CA SER A 62 -8.60 -7.06 -11.98
C SER A 62 -7.63 -7.02 -10.79
N SER A 63 -6.55 -7.80 -10.87
CA SER A 63 -5.43 -7.72 -9.93
C SER A 63 -4.51 -6.55 -10.24
N LEU A 64 -3.60 -6.23 -9.31
CA LEU A 64 -2.55 -5.23 -9.52
C LEU A 64 -1.65 -5.60 -10.72
N THR A 65 -1.35 -6.90 -10.89
CA THR A 65 -0.52 -7.41 -11.99
C THR A 65 -1.22 -7.33 -13.35
N ALA A 66 -2.54 -7.45 -13.38
CA ALA A 66 -3.30 -7.39 -14.64
C ALA A 66 -3.32 -6.00 -15.28
N ASN A 67 -2.99 -4.97 -14.51
CA ASN A 67 -2.92 -3.57 -14.95
C ASN A 67 -4.16 -3.12 -15.75
N ASN A 68 -5.33 -3.56 -15.32
CA ASN A 68 -6.62 -3.26 -15.95
C ASN A 68 -7.60 -2.68 -14.93
N GLN A 69 -7.39 -1.42 -14.57
CA GLN A 69 -8.21 -0.66 -13.62
C GLN A 69 -8.50 -1.40 -12.31
N PRO A 70 -7.47 -1.84 -11.56
CA PRO A 70 -7.70 -2.44 -10.25
C PRO A 70 -8.30 -1.41 -9.29
N THR A 71 -9.04 -1.87 -8.28
CA THR A 71 -9.42 -1.01 -7.16
C THR A 71 -8.19 -0.74 -6.31
N PHE A 72 -7.68 0.48 -6.37
CA PHE A 72 -6.43 0.88 -5.72
C PHE A 72 -6.49 2.34 -5.31
N ILE A 73 -6.04 2.62 -4.10
CA ILE A 73 -5.75 3.97 -3.63
C ILE A 73 -4.40 3.94 -2.94
N GLY A 74 -3.50 4.81 -3.33
CA GLY A 74 -2.14 4.83 -2.84
C GLY A 74 -1.64 6.23 -2.52
N ARG A 75 -0.52 6.30 -1.83
CA ARG A 75 0.21 7.51 -1.52
C ARG A 75 1.68 7.32 -1.84
N ARG A 76 2.32 8.33 -2.43
CA ARG A 76 3.75 8.26 -2.75
C ARG A 76 4.58 8.26 -1.48
N MET A 77 5.61 7.42 -1.46
CA MET A 77 6.66 7.51 -0.45
C MET A 77 7.38 8.85 -0.56
N GLN A 78 7.54 9.51 0.57
CA GLN A 78 8.23 10.81 0.64
C GLN A 78 9.64 10.68 1.21
N ASN A 79 9.92 9.61 1.95
CA ASN A 79 11.20 9.36 2.61
C ASN A 79 11.61 7.91 2.45
N ALA A 80 12.92 7.65 2.42
CA ALA A 80 13.47 6.30 2.39
C ALA A 80 13.13 5.52 3.69
N ASN A 81 13.19 6.22 4.84
CA ASN A 81 12.77 5.67 6.13
C ASN A 81 11.33 6.11 6.40
N MET A 82 10.40 5.18 6.34
CA MET A 82 8.99 5.47 6.60
C MET A 82 8.31 4.32 7.33
N THR A 83 7.23 4.67 7.98
CA THR A 83 6.26 3.70 8.50
C THR A 83 4.88 4.09 8.01
N ALA A 84 4.26 3.21 7.24
CA ALA A 84 2.89 3.35 6.80
C ALA A 84 2.03 2.29 7.50
N THR A 85 0.95 2.71 8.13
CA THR A 85 0.04 1.80 8.84
C THR A 85 -1.39 2.07 8.41
N THR A 86 -2.14 1.02 8.15
CA THR A 86 -3.56 1.09 7.84
C THR A 86 -4.34 0.07 8.67
N PHE A 87 -5.63 0.33 8.80
CA PHE A 87 -6.60 -0.58 9.39
C PHE A 87 -7.59 -1.04 8.32
N MET A 88 -7.88 -2.32 8.30
CA MET A 88 -8.81 -2.93 7.35
C MET A 88 -9.85 -3.75 8.11
N ASP A 89 -11.12 -3.60 7.74
CA ASP A 89 -12.21 -4.51 8.09
C ASP A 89 -12.51 -5.42 6.89
N ALA A 90 -12.09 -6.67 6.99
CA ALA A 90 -12.24 -7.69 5.97
C ALA A 90 -13.56 -8.46 6.06
N THR A 91 -14.50 -8.04 6.91
CA THR A 91 -15.80 -8.73 7.11
C THR A 91 -16.57 -8.89 5.80
N GLY A 92 -16.48 -7.89 4.91
CA GLY A 92 -17.21 -7.86 3.65
C GLY A 92 -16.60 -8.69 2.51
N LEU A 93 -15.41 -9.26 2.67
CA LEU A 93 -14.80 -10.11 1.63
C LEU A 93 -15.65 -11.37 1.41
N LYS A 94 -15.88 -11.71 0.16
CA LYS A 94 -16.51 -12.97 -0.26
C LYS A 94 -15.44 -14.04 -0.47
N VAL A 95 -15.87 -15.29 -0.57
CA VAL A 95 -14.97 -16.41 -0.90
C VAL A 95 -14.29 -16.14 -2.23
N GLY A 96 -12.95 -16.17 -2.21
CA GLY A 96 -12.09 -15.87 -3.35
C GLY A 96 -11.72 -14.40 -3.53
N ASP A 97 -12.33 -13.48 -2.76
CA ASP A 97 -11.90 -12.07 -2.77
C ASP A 97 -10.59 -11.91 -2.00
N GLU A 98 -9.77 -11.01 -2.48
CA GLU A 98 -8.53 -10.56 -1.85
C GLU A 98 -8.48 -9.04 -1.81
N ALA A 99 -7.97 -8.50 -0.72
CA ALA A 99 -7.66 -7.08 -0.56
C ALA A 99 -6.44 -6.96 0.36
N GLY A 100 -5.85 -5.77 0.48
CA GLY A 100 -4.70 -5.66 1.37
C GLY A 100 -3.98 -4.34 1.31
N PHE A 101 -2.71 -4.39 1.72
CA PHE A 101 -1.83 -3.24 1.79
C PHE A 101 -0.53 -3.53 1.04
N THR A 102 -0.17 -2.69 0.07
CA THR A 102 0.93 -2.95 -0.86
C THR A 102 2.01 -1.89 -0.81
N LEU A 103 3.26 -2.33 -0.96
CA LEU A 103 4.36 -1.52 -1.45
C LEU A 103 4.42 -1.70 -2.97
N TYR A 104 3.84 -0.74 -3.69
CA TYR A 104 3.66 -0.81 -5.13
C TYR A 104 4.67 0.06 -5.87
N GLN A 105 5.41 -0.52 -6.78
CA GLN A 105 6.32 0.19 -7.67
C GLN A 105 5.75 0.22 -9.10
N ILE A 106 5.37 -0.94 -9.61
CA ILE A 106 4.80 -1.14 -10.94
C ILE A 106 3.94 -2.41 -10.93
N HIS A 107 3.13 -2.63 -11.96
CA HIS A 107 2.21 -3.77 -12.06
C HIS A 107 2.87 -5.16 -11.93
N ASP A 108 4.13 -5.28 -12.29
CA ASP A 108 4.94 -6.50 -12.15
C ASP A 108 6.07 -6.36 -11.10
N GLY A 109 5.98 -5.36 -10.23
CA GLY A 109 6.92 -5.08 -9.15
C GLY A 109 6.19 -4.53 -7.92
N HIS A 110 5.70 -5.42 -7.06
CA HIS A 110 5.01 -5.04 -5.82
C HIS A 110 5.08 -6.14 -4.76
N SER A 111 4.90 -5.74 -3.52
CA SER A 111 4.85 -6.66 -2.39
C SER A 111 3.67 -6.35 -1.51
N ASP A 112 2.85 -7.35 -1.25
CA ASP A 112 1.50 -7.20 -0.75
C ASP A 112 1.29 -7.96 0.55
N ILE A 113 0.82 -7.29 1.58
CA ILE A 113 0.09 -7.95 2.66
C ILE A 113 -1.30 -8.25 2.10
N VAL A 114 -1.58 -9.50 1.80
CA VAL A 114 -2.85 -9.95 1.24
C VAL A 114 -3.73 -10.50 2.36
N VAL A 115 -4.97 -10.02 2.42
CA VAL A 115 -6.03 -10.55 3.26
C VAL A 115 -7.08 -11.13 2.33
N GLY A 116 -7.40 -12.40 2.46
CA GLY A 116 -8.35 -13.08 1.60
C GLY A 116 -9.32 -13.94 2.38
N ARG A 117 -10.41 -14.34 1.71
CA ARG A 117 -11.34 -15.34 2.25
C ARG A 117 -11.21 -16.65 1.49
N ALA A 118 -10.80 -17.68 2.21
CA ALA A 118 -10.62 -19.02 1.66
C ALA A 118 -11.97 -19.69 1.33
N THR A 119 -11.93 -20.80 0.59
CA THR A 119 -13.11 -21.56 0.17
C THR A 119 -13.89 -22.17 1.34
N ASP A 120 -13.24 -22.38 2.49
CA ASP A 120 -13.87 -22.81 3.73
C ASP A 120 -14.48 -21.66 4.55
N GLY A 121 -14.41 -20.42 4.03
CA GLY A 121 -14.97 -19.22 4.63
C GLY A 121 -14.04 -18.53 5.64
N ARG A 122 -12.90 -19.11 6.01
CA ARG A 122 -11.94 -18.49 6.93
C ARG A 122 -11.19 -17.34 6.28
N ILE A 123 -10.85 -16.35 7.07
CA ILE A 123 -9.96 -15.25 6.66
C ILE A 123 -8.51 -15.72 6.78
N TYR A 124 -7.71 -15.42 5.78
CA TYR A 124 -6.27 -15.65 5.83
C TYR A 124 -5.49 -14.37 5.52
N ILE A 125 -4.27 -14.33 6.00
CA ILE A 125 -3.29 -13.30 5.71
C ILE A 125 -2.06 -13.99 5.12
N THR A 126 -1.47 -13.40 4.08
CA THR A 126 -0.20 -13.86 3.52
C THR A 126 0.60 -12.67 3.00
N LEU A 127 1.91 -12.85 2.83
CA LEU A 127 2.78 -11.91 2.14
C LEU A 127 3.05 -12.46 0.74
N ARG A 128 2.78 -11.64 -0.27
CA ARG A 128 2.99 -11.98 -1.68
C ARG A 128 3.97 -11.01 -2.29
N HIS A 129 5.00 -11.54 -2.93
CA HIS A 129 5.97 -10.76 -3.70
C HIS A 129 5.80 -11.06 -5.18
N THR A 130 5.67 -10.00 -5.98
CA THR A 130 5.60 -10.07 -7.43
C THR A 130 6.80 -9.33 -8.01
N ILE A 131 7.66 -10.05 -8.73
CA ILE A 131 8.83 -9.49 -9.41
C ILE A 131 8.83 -10.04 -10.83
N LYS A 132 8.35 -9.25 -11.79
CA LYS A 132 8.11 -9.68 -13.17
C LYS A 132 7.15 -10.89 -13.20
N SER A 133 7.58 -12.01 -13.77
CA SER A 133 6.80 -13.24 -13.83
C SER A 133 6.93 -14.11 -12.57
N LEU A 134 7.81 -13.77 -11.64
CA LEU A 134 8.00 -14.50 -10.39
C LEU A 134 7.01 -14.01 -9.35
N VAL A 135 6.18 -14.93 -8.86
CA VAL A 135 5.29 -14.68 -7.72
C VAL A 135 5.67 -15.64 -6.61
N LYS A 136 6.03 -15.11 -5.46
CA LYS A 136 6.28 -15.85 -4.23
C LYS A 136 5.20 -15.49 -3.21
N GLU A 137 4.52 -16.49 -2.67
CA GLU A 137 3.54 -16.32 -1.60
C GLU A 137 4.03 -17.08 -0.37
N GLU A 138 4.08 -16.39 0.78
CA GLU A 138 4.41 -17.00 2.05
C GLU A 138 3.24 -17.85 2.58
N PRO A 139 3.47 -18.76 3.52
CA PRO A 139 2.39 -19.56 4.10
C PRO A 139 1.25 -18.70 4.67
N ARG A 140 0.02 -19.12 4.41
CA ARG A 140 -1.18 -18.42 4.89
C ARG A 140 -1.34 -18.57 6.40
N ILE A 141 -1.59 -17.46 7.07
CA ILE A 141 -1.95 -17.40 8.48
C ILE A 141 -3.47 -17.19 8.54
N TYR A 142 -4.18 -18.13 9.16
CA TYR A 142 -5.62 -18.00 9.32
C TYR A 142 -5.94 -17.24 10.61
N VAL A 143 -6.90 -16.33 10.53
CA VAL A 143 -7.31 -15.45 11.63
C VAL A 143 -8.83 -15.50 11.83
N ASP A 144 -9.26 -15.41 13.07
CA ASP A 144 -10.69 -15.38 13.43
C ASP A 144 -11.26 -13.96 13.37
N ASN A 145 -10.41 -12.97 13.70
CA ASN A 145 -10.79 -11.57 13.69
C ASN A 145 -10.59 -10.97 12.29
N PRO A 146 -11.65 -10.51 11.59
CA PRO A 146 -11.53 -9.89 10.28
C PRO A 146 -10.98 -8.45 10.32
N LYS A 147 -10.75 -7.89 11.51
CA LYS A 147 -10.26 -6.53 11.72
C LYS A 147 -8.77 -6.54 11.94
N ILE A 148 -8.02 -6.03 10.97
CA ILE A 148 -6.58 -6.25 10.84
C ILE A 148 -5.87 -4.90 10.69
N PHE A 149 -4.85 -4.67 11.50
CA PHE A 149 -3.86 -3.62 11.28
C PHE A 149 -2.74 -4.17 10.41
N MET A 150 -2.36 -3.42 9.39
CA MET A 150 -1.26 -3.74 8.49
C MET A 150 -0.26 -2.60 8.50
N ARG A 151 1.02 -2.94 8.50
CA ARG A 151 2.11 -1.97 8.51
C ARG A 151 3.21 -2.38 7.54
N ILE A 152 3.69 -1.39 6.80
CA ILE A 152 4.90 -1.48 5.98
C ILE A 152 5.89 -0.49 6.57
N GLN A 153 7.07 -0.97 6.92
CA GLN A 153 8.12 -0.19 7.54
C GLN A 153 9.41 -0.34 6.75
N THR A 154 9.99 0.78 6.32
CA THR A 154 11.32 0.83 5.75
C THR A 154 12.28 1.37 6.80
N THR A 155 13.27 0.59 7.19
CA THR A 155 14.28 0.98 8.21
C THR A 155 15.53 1.56 7.55
N THR A 156 15.85 1.03 6.36
CA THR A 156 16.85 1.54 5.43
C THR A 156 16.27 1.45 4.03
N PRO A 157 16.87 2.07 2.99
CA PRO A 157 16.41 1.89 1.62
C PRO A 157 16.36 0.43 1.15
N GLU A 158 17.05 -0.44 1.85
CA GLU A 158 17.29 -1.83 1.47
C GLU A 158 16.40 -2.82 2.23
N ILE A 159 15.86 -2.45 3.40
CA ILE A 159 15.09 -3.39 4.23
C ILE A 159 13.66 -2.89 4.42
N VAL A 160 12.72 -3.68 3.95
CA VAL A 160 11.29 -3.46 4.15
C VAL A 160 10.70 -4.59 4.99
N THR A 161 10.06 -4.23 6.09
CA THR A 161 9.37 -5.17 6.98
C THR A 161 7.86 -5.01 6.85
N PHE A 162 7.17 -6.12 6.71
CA PHE A 162 5.71 -6.21 6.66
C PHE A 162 5.20 -6.79 7.97
N LEU A 163 4.28 -6.07 8.62
CA LEU A 163 3.75 -6.47 9.93
C LEU A 163 2.21 -6.47 9.89
N VAL A 164 1.62 -7.37 10.66
CA VAL A 164 0.18 -7.47 10.85
C VAL A 164 -0.15 -7.67 12.31
N GLY A 165 -1.34 -7.26 12.73
CA GLY A 165 -1.80 -7.44 14.10
C GLY A 165 -3.26 -7.06 14.30
N GLU A 166 -3.83 -7.49 15.41
CA GLU A 166 -5.19 -7.08 15.83
C GLU A 166 -5.21 -5.69 16.47
N THR A 167 -4.06 -5.22 16.92
CA THR A 167 -3.88 -3.88 17.51
C THR A 167 -2.60 -3.24 17.02
N LEU A 168 -2.53 -1.92 17.11
CA LEU A 168 -1.33 -1.15 16.76
C LEU A 168 -0.10 -1.47 17.62
N TYR A 169 -0.33 -2.00 18.82
CA TYR A 169 0.72 -2.26 19.82
C TYR A 169 1.25 -3.70 19.79
N ASN A 170 0.52 -4.61 19.16
CA ASN A 170 0.88 -6.02 19.07
C ASN A 170 0.91 -6.47 17.61
N MET A 171 1.82 -5.89 16.85
CA MET A 171 2.05 -6.26 15.46
C MET A 171 3.20 -7.25 15.35
N GLN A 172 2.98 -8.32 14.59
CA GLN A 172 3.96 -9.37 14.34
C GLN A 172 4.50 -9.26 12.93
N PRO A 173 5.80 -9.51 12.71
CA PRO A 173 6.36 -9.52 11.38
C PRO A 173 5.75 -10.68 10.57
N LEU A 174 5.32 -10.35 9.36
CA LEU A 174 4.83 -11.31 8.38
C LEU A 174 5.98 -11.75 7.45
N GLY A 175 6.92 -10.86 7.21
CA GLY A 175 8.13 -11.09 6.43
C GLY A 175 8.88 -9.80 6.10
N ASN A 176 10.01 -9.95 5.40
CA ASN A 176 10.86 -8.84 4.95
C ASN A 176 11.31 -9.05 3.50
N ILE A 177 11.73 -7.95 2.90
CA ILE A 177 12.53 -7.90 1.68
C ILE A 177 13.86 -7.23 2.03
N ASP A 178 14.94 -7.87 1.58
CA ASP A 178 16.31 -7.35 1.66
C ASP A 178 16.76 -6.86 0.28
#